data_4971454bd89b980635ddd42df5bccacd
#
_entry.id   4971454bd89b980635ddd42df5bccacd
#
_cell.length_a   1.000
_cell.length_b   1.000
_cell.length_c   1.000
_cell.angle_alpha   90.00
_cell.angle_beta   90.00
_cell.angle_gamma   90.00
#
_symmetry.space_group_name_H-M   'P 1'
#
loop_
_entity.id
_entity.type
_entity.pdbx_description
1 polymer ?
#
loop_
_entity_poly.entity_id
_entity_poly.type
_entity_poly.pdbx_seq_one_letter_code
_entity_poly.pdbx_strand_id
1 'polypeptide(L)'
;MKMKKVISVVLACACVFSFAACGSKSDSSKSDSAKSDEKEKLVMATNAEFPPFEYYDGDEVVGIDAEFAAAIADKLGMDLKIEDMAFDSIIPAVQSGKADIGAAGMTVTEDRATQVDFSDSYYTGVQVIIVTDDSDITEPDDLKGKKIGVQQGTTGDIYSTDDFGDDNVERFNKGMEAVQALQQ
;
A
#
# COMPACT_ATOMS: atom_id res chain seq x y z
N MET A 1 35.17 24.89 -31.01
CA MET A 1 36.61 24.55 -31.16
C MET A 1 36.96 23.44 -30.17
N LYS A 2 37.46 22.30 -30.67
CA LYS A 2 38.08 21.13 -30.02
C LYS A 2 37.16 20.12 -29.32
N MET A 3 36.77 19.12 -30.13
CA MET A 3 36.44 17.76 -29.72
C MET A 3 37.61 17.08 -29.01
N LYS A 4 37.38 16.35 -27.96
CA LYS A 4 38.32 15.32 -27.47
C LYS A 4 37.60 13.98 -27.41
N LYS A 5 38.02 13.11 -28.35
CA LYS A 5 37.70 11.67 -28.40
C LYS A 5 38.47 10.99 -27.26
N VAL A 6 37.82 10.09 -26.50
CA VAL A 6 38.49 9.13 -25.64
C VAL A 6 38.03 7.72 -26.01
N ILE A 7 39.03 6.92 -26.25
CA ILE A 7 39.12 5.62 -26.89
C ILE A 7 38.62 4.52 -25.96
N SER A 8 37.76 3.64 -26.48
CA SER A 8 37.43 2.31 -25.87
C SER A 8 38.68 1.41 -25.87
N VAL A 9 38.89 0.75 -24.72
CA VAL A 9 39.76 -0.42 -24.64
C VAL A 9 38.88 -1.63 -24.27
N VAL A 10 38.73 -2.51 -25.25
CA VAL A 10 38.12 -3.84 -25.09
C VAL A 10 39.23 -4.79 -24.67
N LEU A 11 39.12 -5.39 -23.48
CA LEU A 11 40.00 -6.47 -23.05
C LEU A 11 39.24 -7.77 -23.09
N ALA A 12 39.49 -8.54 -24.15
CA ALA A 12 39.01 -9.92 -24.31
C ALA A 12 39.97 -10.88 -23.58
N CYS A 13 39.54 -11.55 -22.53
CA CYS A 13 40.22 -12.68 -21.92
C CYS A 13 39.58 -13.99 -22.42
N ALA A 14 40.24 -14.66 -23.34
CA ALA A 14 39.95 -16.03 -23.74
C ALA A 14 40.67 -16.99 -22.79
N CYS A 15 39.95 -17.76 -21.99
CA CYS A 15 40.50 -18.90 -21.29
C CYS A 15 40.09 -20.20 -21.98
N VAL A 16 41.04 -20.82 -22.66
CA VAL A 16 40.93 -22.17 -23.20
C VAL A 16 41.29 -23.14 -22.07
N PHE A 17 40.38 -24.01 -21.68
CA PHE A 17 40.69 -25.18 -20.86
C PHE A 17 40.45 -26.46 -21.60
N SER A 18 41.53 -27.22 -21.68
CA SER A 18 41.68 -28.49 -22.37
C SER A 18 40.95 -29.61 -21.64
N PHE A 19 40.28 -30.45 -22.40
CA PHE A 19 39.71 -31.73 -21.95
C PHE A 19 40.83 -32.74 -21.64
N ALA A 20 40.80 -33.33 -20.46
CA ALA A 20 41.42 -34.60 -20.17
C ALA A 20 40.35 -35.58 -19.71
N ALA A 21 40.10 -36.60 -20.51
CA ALA A 21 39.21 -37.68 -20.21
C ALA A 21 39.89 -38.69 -19.27
N CYS A 22 39.21 -39.07 -18.19
CA CYS A 22 39.45 -40.37 -17.51
C CYS A 22 38.11 -40.88 -16.99
N GLY A 23 37.70 -42.03 -17.47
CA GLY A 23 36.48 -42.70 -17.07
C GLY A 23 36.58 -43.35 -15.69
N SER A 24 35.52 -43.33 -14.96
CA SER A 24 35.15 -44.33 -13.96
C SER A 24 33.63 -44.27 -13.73
N LYS A 25 33.02 -45.44 -13.85
CA LYS A 25 31.63 -45.70 -13.47
C LYS A 25 31.47 -45.49 -11.97
N SER A 26 30.46 -44.77 -11.55
CA SER A 26 29.64 -45.13 -10.37
C SER A 26 28.48 -44.19 -10.20
N ASP A 27 27.33 -44.79 -9.99
CA ASP A 27 26.12 -44.36 -9.29
C ASP A 27 25.50 -42.99 -9.56
N SER A 28 24.35 -43.09 -10.23
CA SER A 28 23.30 -42.08 -10.27
C SER A 28 22.75 -41.82 -8.88
N SER A 29 23.31 -40.85 -8.19
CA SER A 29 22.61 -40.14 -7.12
C SER A 29 21.75 -39.09 -7.78
N LYS A 30 20.44 -39.36 -7.92
CA LYS A 30 19.43 -38.32 -8.12
C LYS A 30 19.55 -37.34 -6.97
N SER A 31 20.12 -36.19 -7.24
CA SER A 31 19.92 -35.00 -6.42
C SER A 31 18.47 -34.59 -6.62
N ASP A 32 17.58 -35.06 -5.75
CA ASP A 32 16.29 -34.45 -5.54
C ASP A 32 16.58 -33.04 -5.00
N SER A 33 16.56 -32.08 -5.90
CA SER A 33 16.36 -30.70 -5.52
C SER A 33 14.96 -30.64 -4.90
N ALA A 34 14.88 -30.67 -3.58
CA ALA A 34 13.68 -30.29 -2.86
C ALA A 34 13.35 -28.85 -3.32
N LYS A 35 12.43 -28.73 -4.28
CA LYS A 35 11.67 -27.49 -4.46
C LYS A 35 11.03 -27.27 -3.10
N SER A 36 11.45 -26.24 -2.39
CA SER A 36 10.67 -25.71 -1.30
C SER A 36 9.33 -25.30 -1.92
N ASP A 37 8.25 -25.97 -1.53
CA ASP A 37 6.88 -25.55 -1.82
C ASP A 37 6.59 -24.28 -1.00
N GLU A 38 7.31 -23.17 -1.31
CA GLU A 38 6.97 -21.87 -0.81
C GLU A 38 5.73 -21.42 -1.62
N LYS A 39 4.60 -21.32 -0.93
CA LYS A 39 3.36 -20.83 -1.55
C LYS A 39 3.59 -19.42 -2.09
N GLU A 40 2.93 -19.11 -3.20
CA GLU A 40 2.84 -17.74 -3.68
C GLU A 40 2.21 -16.84 -2.60
N LYS A 41 2.58 -15.58 -2.57
CA LYS A 41 2.06 -14.61 -1.58
C LYS A 41 1.06 -13.69 -2.24
N LEU A 42 -0.08 -13.51 -1.59
CA LEU A 42 -0.99 -12.40 -1.85
C LEU A 42 -0.55 -11.21 -0.99
N VAL A 43 -0.07 -10.16 -1.63
CA VAL A 43 0.37 -8.94 -0.94
C VAL A 43 -0.78 -7.94 -0.86
N MET A 44 -1.22 -7.65 0.36
CA MET A 44 -2.24 -6.65 0.67
C MET A 44 -1.58 -5.34 1.14
N ALA A 45 -1.86 -4.22 0.46
CA ALA A 45 -1.53 -2.89 0.95
C ALA A 45 -2.69 -2.35 1.80
N THR A 46 -2.36 -1.79 2.97
CA THR A 46 -3.33 -1.22 3.90
C THR A 46 -2.75 -0.03 4.65
N ASN A 47 -3.58 0.67 5.45
CA ASN A 47 -3.16 1.67 6.43
C ASN A 47 -3.74 1.29 7.80
N ALA A 48 -2.96 0.56 8.59
CA ALA A 48 -3.41 -0.16 9.78
C ALA A 48 -3.65 0.77 11.00
N GLU A 49 -4.51 1.79 10.83
CA GLU A 49 -4.87 2.77 11.85
C GLU A 49 -6.38 3.08 11.88
N PHE A 50 -7.19 2.20 11.27
CA PHE A 50 -8.62 2.45 11.07
C PHE A 50 -9.51 1.30 11.62
N PRO A 51 -9.59 1.13 12.96
CA PRO A 51 -10.47 0.13 13.55
C PRO A 51 -11.96 0.43 13.24
N PRO A 52 -12.80 -0.58 12.98
CA PRO A 52 -12.52 -2.01 13.07
C PRO A 52 -12.03 -2.66 11.77
N PHE A 53 -11.67 -1.88 10.74
CA PHE A 53 -11.34 -2.39 9.41
C PHE A 53 -9.92 -2.95 9.35
N GLU A 54 -8.92 -2.14 9.70
CA GLU A 54 -7.52 -2.50 9.75
C GLU A 54 -6.79 -1.73 10.85
N TYR A 55 -6.17 -2.45 11.76
CA TYR A 55 -5.44 -1.84 12.88
C TYR A 55 -4.47 -2.85 13.51
N TYR A 56 -3.53 -2.34 14.28
CA TYR A 56 -2.60 -3.19 15.01
C TYR A 56 -3.21 -3.70 16.32
N ASP A 57 -3.12 -5.03 16.55
CA ASP A 57 -3.25 -5.67 17.86
C ASP A 57 -1.89 -6.29 18.21
N GLY A 58 -1.15 -5.62 19.09
CA GLY A 58 0.27 -5.92 19.29
C GLY A 58 1.09 -5.64 18.03
N ASP A 59 1.74 -6.68 17.49
CA ASP A 59 2.56 -6.60 16.29
C ASP A 59 1.82 -7.09 15.02
N GLU A 60 0.56 -7.49 15.14
CA GLU A 60 -0.23 -8.04 14.04
C GLU A 60 -1.26 -7.03 13.53
N VAL A 61 -1.43 -6.96 12.21
CA VAL A 61 -2.52 -6.22 11.58
C VAL A 61 -3.76 -7.11 11.56
N VAL A 62 -4.83 -6.63 12.19
CA VAL A 62 -6.11 -7.33 12.34
C VAL A 62 -7.26 -6.46 11.87
N GLY A 63 -8.47 -7.02 11.83
CA GLY A 63 -9.70 -6.33 11.48
C GLY A 63 -10.37 -6.91 10.26
N ILE A 64 -11.49 -6.31 9.87
CA ILE A 64 -12.37 -6.80 8.81
C ILE A 64 -11.61 -6.98 7.49
N ASP A 65 -10.81 -6.00 7.11
CA ASP A 65 -10.08 -5.98 5.84
C ASP A 65 -8.96 -7.03 5.84
N ALA A 66 -8.26 -7.20 6.97
CA ALA A 66 -7.25 -8.24 7.14
C ALA A 66 -7.87 -9.65 7.06
N GLU A 67 -9.04 -9.85 7.68
CA GLU A 67 -9.76 -11.13 7.63
C GLU A 67 -10.29 -11.43 6.22
N PHE A 68 -10.79 -10.44 5.49
CA PHE A 68 -11.18 -10.61 4.09
C PHE A 68 -10.01 -11.00 3.22
N ALA A 69 -8.87 -10.32 3.36
CA ALA A 69 -7.66 -10.65 2.60
C ALA A 69 -7.16 -12.06 2.94
N ALA A 70 -7.21 -12.47 4.21
CA ALA A 70 -6.84 -13.83 4.61
C ALA A 70 -7.76 -14.89 3.98
N ALA A 71 -9.08 -14.64 3.97
CA ALA A 71 -10.04 -15.55 3.34
C ALA A 71 -9.85 -15.63 1.82
N ILE A 72 -9.45 -14.55 1.17
CA ILE A 72 -9.11 -14.54 -0.27
C ILE A 72 -7.85 -15.33 -0.52
N ALA A 73 -6.77 -15.11 0.25
CA ALA A 73 -5.51 -15.82 0.15
C ALA A 73 -5.71 -17.33 0.30
N ASP A 74 -6.49 -17.75 1.31
CA ASP A 74 -6.84 -19.16 1.53
C ASP A 74 -7.55 -19.79 0.32
N LYS A 75 -8.52 -19.10 -0.27
CA LYS A 75 -9.24 -19.57 -1.46
C LYS A 75 -8.34 -19.68 -2.69
N LEU A 76 -7.32 -18.82 -2.79
CA LEU A 76 -6.33 -18.85 -3.87
C LEU A 76 -5.20 -19.86 -3.60
N GLY A 77 -5.12 -20.42 -2.39
CA GLY A 77 -4.03 -21.32 -1.97
C GLY A 77 -2.71 -20.57 -1.75
N MET A 78 -2.76 -19.26 -1.52
CA MET A 78 -1.63 -18.34 -1.30
C MET A 78 -1.43 -18.06 0.18
N ASP A 79 -0.25 -17.57 0.56
CA ASP A 79 0.01 -17.02 1.89
C ASP A 79 -0.25 -15.49 1.85
N LEU A 80 -0.98 -14.97 2.85
CA LEU A 80 -1.19 -13.53 2.95
C LEU A 80 0.07 -12.83 3.48
N LYS A 81 0.42 -11.71 2.83
CA LYS A 81 1.40 -10.74 3.34
C LYS A 81 0.74 -9.36 3.41
N ILE A 82 0.72 -8.76 4.59
CA ILE A 82 0.18 -7.41 4.77
C ILE A 82 1.33 -6.40 4.78
N GLU A 83 1.19 -5.32 4.00
CA GLU A 83 2.10 -4.19 3.91
C GLU A 83 1.37 -2.94 4.40
N ASP A 84 1.75 -2.46 5.59
CA ASP A 84 1.26 -1.20 6.14
C ASP A 84 1.97 -0.01 5.49
N MET A 85 1.21 1.00 5.07
CA MET A 85 1.73 2.20 4.43
C MET A 85 0.76 3.39 4.59
N ALA A 86 1.19 4.60 4.21
CA ALA A 86 0.30 5.75 4.15
C ALA A 86 -0.88 5.50 3.19
N PHE A 87 -2.08 5.98 3.56
CA PHE A 87 -3.32 5.70 2.82
C PHE A 87 -3.25 6.11 1.35
N ASP A 88 -2.68 7.28 1.06
CA ASP A 88 -2.49 7.81 -0.30
C ASP A 88 -1.48 7.01 -1.15
N SER A 89 -0.70 6.12 -0.52
CA SER A 89 0.28 5.25 -1.19
C SER A 89 -0.30 3.90 -1.64
N ILE A 90 -1.51 3.54 -1.20
CA ILE A 90 -2.12 2.22 -1.46
C ILE A 90 -2.39 2.02 -2.95
N ILE A 91 -3.12 2.94 -3.60
CA ILE A 91 -3.41 2.85 -5.04
C ILE A 91 -2.12 2.81 -5.87
N PRO A 92 -1.12 3.70 -5.66
CA PRO A 92 0.18 3.58 -6.32
C PRO A 92 0.90 2.24 -6.10
N ALA A 93 0.78 1.63 -4.91
CA ALA A 93 1.36 0.32 -4.64
C ALA A 93 0.71 -0.78 -5.49
N VAL A 94 -0.62 -0.76 -5.63
CA VAL A 94 -1.35 -1.71 -6.48
C VAL A 94 -1.03 -1.48 -7.95
N GLN A 95 -1.05 -0.24 -8.44
CA GLN A 95 -0.73 0.09 -9.82
C GLN A 95 0.69 -0.33 -10.24
N SER A 96 1.64 -0.23 -9.33
CA SER A 96 3.04 -0.61 -9.60
C SER A 96 3.32 -2.11 -9.43
N GLY A 97 2.35 -2.89 -8.96
CA GLY A 97 2.52 -4.31 -8.64
C GLY A 97 3.36 -4.56 -7.39
N LYS A 98 3.56 -3.54 -6.54
CA LYS A 98 4.16 -3.71 -5.21
C LYS A 98 3.20 -4.43 -4.27
N ALA A 99 1.90 -4.24 -4.46
CA ALA A 99 0.84 -4.98 -3.80
C ALA A 99 -0.11 -5.55 -4.87
N ASP A 100 -0.72 -6.69 -4.57
CA ASP A 100 -1.69 -7.36 -5.43
C ASP A 100 -3.10 -6.80 -5.21
N ILE A 101 -3.41 -6.44 -3.97
CA ILE A 101 -4.68 -5.86 -3.55
C ILE A 101 -4.46 -4.69 -2.58
N GLY A 102 -5.41 -3.77 -2.54
CA GLY A 102 -5.55 -2.76 -1.50
C GLY A 102 -6.82 -3.02 -0.69
N ALA A 103 -6.72 -3.09 0.64
CA ALA A 103 -7.87 -3.15 1.53
C ALA A 103 -7.60 -2.21 2.72
N ALA A 104 -8.41 -1.13 2.82
CA ALA A 104 -8.17 -0.03 3.76
C ALA A 104 -9.44 0.81 3.97
N GLY A 105 -10.61 0.16 4.05
CA GLY A 105 -11.89 0.88 4.13
C GLY A 105 -12.09 1.89 3.00
N MET A 106 -11.47 1.66 1.84
CA MET A 106 -11.34 2.66 0.78
C MET A 106 -12.64 2.85 0.00
N THR A 107 -13.20 4.05 0.05
CA THR A 107 -14.39 4.43 -0.72
C THR A 107 -14.10 4.42 -2.22
N VAL A 108 -15.02 3.85 -3.01
CA VAL A 108 -15.01 3.94 -4.47
C VAL A 108 -15.36 5.39 -4.88
N THR A 109 -14.49 6.02 -5.65
CA THR A 109 -14.74 7.30 -6.31
C THR A 109 -14.52 7.16 -7.81
N GLU A 110 -15.09 8.05 -8.61
CA GLU A 110 -14.88 8.05 -10.06
C GLU A 110 -13.38 8.16 -10.41
N ASP A 111 -12.67 9.04 -9.74
CA ASP A 111 -11.22 9.22 -9.96
C ASP A 111 -10.43 7.96 -9.63
N ARG A 112 -10.66 7.34 -8.47
CA ARG A 112 -9.97 6.10 -8.08
C ARG A 112 -10.31 4.93 -9.01
N ALA A 113 -11.56 4.85 -9.50
CA ALA A 113 -12.00 3.82 -10.43
C ALA A 113 -11.34 3.93 -11.83
N THR A 114 -10.74 5.09 -12.16
CA THR A 114 -9.91 5.22 -13.37
C THR A 114 -8.52 4.63 -13.20
N GLN A 115 -8.11 4.36 -11.97
CA GLN A 115 -6.74 3.98 -11.61
C GLN A 115 -6.61 2.51 -11.25
N VAL A 116 -7.62 1.94 -10.60
CA VAL A 116 -7.69 0.54 -10.17
C VAL A 116 -9.11 0.02 -10.26
N ASP A 117 -9.26 -1.30 -10.35
CA ASP A 117 -10.56 -1.97 -10.25
C ASP A 117 -10.96 -2.13 -8.78
N PHE A 118 -12.26 -2.04 -8.50
CA PHE A 118 -12.84 -2.22 -7.17
C PHE A 118 -13.71 -3.47 -7.12
N SER A 119 -13.79 -4.08 -5.94
CA SER A 119 -14.79 -5.11 -5.63
C SER A 119 -16.19 -4.48 -5.48
N ASP A 120 -17.21 -5.33 -5.30
CA ASP A 120 -18.48 -4.89 -4.75
C ASP A 120 -18.27 -4.26 -3.36
N SER A 121 -19.12 -3.27 -3.03
CA SER A 121 -19.06 -2.59 -1.74
C SER A 121 -19.46 -3.55 -0.61
N TYR A 122 -18.62 -3.65 0.42
CA TYR A 122 -18.86 -4.48 1.61
C TYR A 122 -19.30 -3.65 2.83
N TYR A 123 -19.21 -2.32 2.76
CA TYR A 123 -19.60 -1.41 3.84
C TYR A 123 -20.05 -0.07 3.27
N THR A 124 -20.98 0.60 3.96
CA THR A 124 -21.36 1.98 3.64
C THR A 124 -20.94 2.90 4.79
N GLY A 125 -19.90 3.72 4.55
CA GLY A 125 -19.42 4.71 5.50
C GLY A 125 -20.25 5.98 5.50
N VAL A 126 -20.21 6.69 6.63
CA VAL A 126 -20.76 8.05 6.76
C VAL A 126 -19.60 8.97 7.15
N GLN A 127 -19.36 10.02 6.35
CA GLN A 127 -18.39 11.04 6.67
C GLN A 127 -18.91 11.90 7.83
N VAL A 128 -18.07 12.12 8.84
CA VAL A 128 -18.41 12.92 10.01
C VAL A 128 -17.34 13.99 10.24
N ILE A 129 -17.72 15.05 10.98
CA ILE A 129 -16.83 16.11 11.44
C ILE A 129 -16.61 15.92 12.94
N ILE A 130 -15.36 15.88 13.35
CA ILE A 130 -14.98 15.80 14.77
C ILE A 130 -14.66 17.21 15.23
N VAL A 131 -15.27 17.63 16.34
CA VAL A 131 -15.06 18.93 16.97
C VAL A 131 -14.80 18.75 18.47
N THR A 132 -14.29 19.79 19.14
CA THR A 132 -14.17 19.81 20.61
C THR A 132 -15.55 19.97 21.27
N ASP A 133 -15.69 19.54 22.52
CA ASP A 133 -16.96 19.59 23.26
C ASP A 133 -17.51 21.03 23.45
N ASP A 134 -16.63 22.02 23.43
CA ASP A 134 -16.95 23.44 23.56
C ASP A 134 -17.07 24.18 22.22
N SER A 135 -17.04 23.44 21.11
CA SER A 135 -17.15 24.00 19.76
C SER A 135 -18.54 24.58 19.49
N ASP A 136 -18.57 25.70 18.78
CA ASP A 136 -19.78 26.30 18.23
C ASP A 136 -20.14 25.80 16.82
N ILE A 137 -19.35 24.86 16.27
CA ILE A 137 -19.60 24.21 14.99
C ILE A 137 -20.68 23.13 15.17
N THR A 138 -21.80 23.31 14.48
CA THR A 138 -22.97 22.42 14.55
C THR A 138 -23.38 21.83 13.20
N GLU A 139 -22.95 22.45 12.12
CA GLU A 139 -23.23 22.02 10.74
C GLU A 139 -22.02 22.27 9.83
N PRO A 140 -21.92 21.63 8.66
CA PRO A 140 -20.77 21.78 7.77
C PRO A 140 -20.51 23.23 7.34
N ASP A 141 -21.55 24.07 7.19
CA ASP A 141 -21.42 25.47 6.79
C ASP A 141 -20.62 26.32 7.80
N ASP A 142 -20.57 25.91 9.07
CA ASP A 142 -19.80 26.58 10.14
C ASP A 142 -18.28 26.41 9.96
N LEU A 143 -17.84 25.50 9.09
CA LEU A 143 -16.42 25.29 8.76
C LEU A 143 -15.84 26.38 7.84
N LYS A 144 -16.67 27.26 7.28
CA LYS A 144 -16.18 28.32 6.39
C LYS A 144 -15.15 29.21 7.07
N GLY A 145 -13.94 29.26 6.49
CA GLY A 145 -12.81 30.02 7.02
C GLY A 145 -12.11 29.40 8.25
N LYS A 146 -12.50 28.21 8.65
CA LYS A 146 -11.80 27.41 9.67
C LYS A 146 -10.68 26.58 9.05
N LYS A 147 -9.71 26.14 9.87
CA LYS A 147 -8.75 25.11 9.49
C LYS A 147 -9.36 23.73 9.72
N ILE A 148 -9.20 22.85 8.74
CA ILE A 148 -9.76 21.51 8.74
C ILE A 148 -8.63 20.52 8.64
N GLY A 149 -8.40 19.75 9.71
CA GLY A 149 -7.41 18.66 9.72
C GLY A 149 -7.99 17.40 9.08
N VAL A 150 -7.26 16.80 8.15
CA VAL A 150 -7.68 15.59 7.44
C VAL A 150 -6.53 14.60 7.29
N GLN A 151 -6.86 13.32 7.11
CA GLN A 151 -5.86 12.37 6.65
C GLN A 151 -5.74 12.50 5.12
N GLN A 152 -4.51 12.63 4.64
CA GLN A 152 -4.20 12.85 3.23
C GLN A 152 -4.77 11.76 2.32
N GLY A 153 -5.39 12.18 1.22
CA GLY A 153 -5.91 11.30 0.17
C GLY A 153 -7.21 10.57 0.51
N THR A 154 -7.81 10.78 1.71
CA THR A 154 -9.11 10.21 2.07
C THR A 154 -10.27 10.98 1.44
N THR A 155 -11.50 10.46 1.54
CA THR A 155 -12.71 11.21 1.13
C THR A 155 -12.93 12.44 2.01
N GLY A 156 -12.50 12.43 3.27
CA GLY A 156 -12.51 13.61 4.12
C GLY A 156 -11.62 14.74 3.60
N ASP A 157 -10.45 14.41 3.06
CA ASP A 157 -9.57 15.37 2.37
C ASP A 157 -10.24 15.92 1.11
N ILE A 158 -10.75 15.04 0.25
CA ILE A 158 -11.39 15.42 -1.02
C ILE A 158 -12.56 16.39 -0.75
N TYR A 159 -13.51 16.01 0.10
CA TYR A 159 -14.69 16.84 0.38
C TYR A 159 -14.32 18.15 1.06
N SER A 160 -13.38 18.14 2.01
CA SER A 160 -12.94 19.37 2.66
C SER A 160 -12.26 20.34 1.68
N THR A 161 -11.49 19.80 0.74
CA THR A 161 -10.83 20.61 -0.29
C THR A 161 -11.83 21.20 -1.27
N ASP A 162 -12.80 20.40 -1.72
CA ASP A 162 -13.82 20.83 -2.69
C ASP A 162 -14.76 21.87 -2.10
N ASP A 163 -15.18 21.70 -0.84
CA ASP A 163 -16.18 22.57 -0.21
C ASP A 163 -15.59 23.83 0.41
N PHE A 164 -14.35 23.77 0.94
CA PHE A 164 -13.77 24.84 1.74
C PHE A 164 -12.47 25.41 1.17
N GLY A 165 -11.91 24.80 0.13
CA GLY A 165 -10.68 25.21 -0.54
C GLY A 165 -9.40 24.70 0.14
N ASP A 166 -8.39 24.46 -0.69
CA ASP A 166 -7.11 23.85 -0.30
C ASP A 166 -6.38 24.63 0.81
N ASP A 167 -6.47 25.95 0.80
CA ASP A 167 -5.84 26.82 1.82
C ASP A 167 -6.39 26.61 3.24
N ASN A 168 -7.56 26.03 3.39
CA ASN A 168 -8.20 25.73 4.67
C ASN A 168 -7.94 24.31 5.16
N VAL A 169 -7.38 23.43 4.32
CA VAL A 169 -7.15 22.03 4.63
C VAL A 169 -5.72 21.80 5.08
N GLU A 170 -5.57 21.18 6.25
CA GLU A 170 -4.28 20.72 6.78
C GLU A 170 -4.23 19.19 6.74
N ARG A 171 -3.29 18.65 5.96
CA ARG A 171 -3.16 17.23 5.68
C ARG A 171 -2.16 16.57 6.58
N PHE A 172 -2.56 15.46 7.17
CA PHE A 172 -1.74 14.60 7.99
C PHE A 172 -1.59 13.23 7.35
N ASN A 173 -0.47 12.54 7.61
CA ASN A 173 -0.32 11.16 7.15
C ASN A 173 -1.27 10.20 7.87
N LYS A 174 -1.64 10.53 9.11
CA LYS A 174 -2.47 9.72 10.01
C LYS A 174 -3.68 10.51 10.49
N GLY A 175 -4.85 9.86 10.49
CA GLY A 175 -6.08 10.49 11.00
C GLY A 175 -5.96 10.90 12.47
N MET A 176 -5.25 10.12 13.29
CA MET A 176 -5.00 10.46 14.69
C MET A 176 -4.15 11.72 14.89
N GLU A 177 -3.27 12.04 13.95
CA GLU A 177 -2.49 13.30 14.01
C GLU A 177 -3.41 14.51 13.82
N ALA A 178 -4.40 14.43 12.92
CA ALA A 178 -5.42 15.46 12.77
C ALA A 178 -6.25 15.65 14.06
N VAL A 179 -6.64 14.56 14.72
CA VAL A 179 -7.35 14.60 16.02
C VAL A 179 -6.47 15.22 17.10
N GLN A 180 -5.18 14.89 17.15
CA GLN A 180 -4.24 15.50 18.09
C GLN A 180 -4.06 17.00 17.85
N ALA A 181 -4.02 17.42 16.59
CA ALA A 181 -3.93 18.85 16.23
C ALA A 181 -5.19 19.64 16.64
N LEU A 182 -6.37 19.00 16.58
CA LEU A 182 -7.64 19.60 17.04
C LEU A 182 -7.64 19.91 18.55
N GLN A 183 -6.86 19.16 19.34
CA GLN A 183 -6.80 19.29 20.81
C GLN A 183 -5.78 20.33 21.30
N GLN A 184 -4.99 20.93 20.40
CA GLN A 184 -3.94 21.90 20.74
C GLN A 184 -4.35 23.35 20.47
#